data_a1a9749f2b8daa29f273220fdbaad8c7
#
_entry.id   a1a9749f2b8daa29f273220fdbaad8c7
#
_cell.length_a   1.000
_cell.length_b   1.000
_cell.length_c   1.000
_cell.angle_alpha   90.00
_cell.angle_beta   90.00
_cell.angle_gamma   90.00
#
_symmetry.space_group_name_H-M   'P 1'
#
loop_
_entity.id
_entity.type
_entity.pdbx_description
1 polymer ?
#
loop_
_entity_poly.entity_id
_entity_poly.type
_entity_poly.pdbx_seq_one_letter_code
_entity_poly.pdbx_strand_id
1 'polypeptide(L)'
;FMSEIPDKSVSLMVTSPPYNIDISYGNKWKNRRIVSSKGKKYADKQSEADYRKMLGKVIKETKRVLKDDGQIWFNIKNRYENCVIQPPFWIMEYFKDMYLKNIVIWNFDWGGATQKRFCSRYEYVFFFTKNKDKYTFNLDDVKIPALNYRPDRYKSQLKNPTDVWKISLVSGNSPERTEHPSQYPEELVERIIKVGTHEGDLVLDPFMGSGTTAVVAKRLNRRYVGYEIE
;
A
#
# COMPACT_ATOMS: atom_id res chain seq x y z
N PHE A 1 19.68 6.73 -1.37
CA PHE A 1 18.29 6.62 -1.78
C PHE A 1 17.37 7.47 -0.90
N MET A 2 17.28 7.28 0.41
CA MET A 2 16.51 8.17 1.32
C MET A 2 17.42 9.02 2.23
N SER A 3 18.72 9.09 1.93
CA SER A 3 19.71 9.83 2.73
C SER A 3 19.44 11.35 2.81
N GLU A 4 18.71 11.88 1.83
CA GLU A 4 18.33 13.30 1.79
C GLU A 4 17.16 13.66 2.72
N ILE A 5 16.40 12.63 3.17
CA ILE A 5 15.28 12.84 4.09
C ILE A 5 15.84 12.93 5.51
N PRO A 6 15.58 14.00 6.26
CA PRO A 6 16.01 14.13 7.65
C PRO A 6 15.42 13.02 8.53
N ASP A 7 16.16 12.64 9.55
CA ASP A 7 15.66 11.74 10.59
C ASP A 7 14.38 12.29 11.22
N LYS A 8 13.44 11.42 11.57
CA LYS A 8 12.21 11.75 12.30
C LYS A 8 11.38 12.87 11.65
N SER A 9 11.33 12.95 10.32
CA SER A 9 10.61 13.99 9.58
C SER A 9 9.32 13.51 8.93
N VAL A 10 9.17 12.20 8.70
CA VAL A 10 8.04 11.57 8.01
C VAL A 10 6.97 11.16 9.03
N SER A 11 5.71 11.54 8.80
CA SER A 11 4.59 11.17 9.66
C SER A 11 4.03 9.79 9.30
N LEU A 12 3.96 9.48 8.01
CA LEU A 12 3.38 8.24 7.51
C LEU A 12 4.14 7.73 6.28
N MET A 13 4.45 6.44 6.26
CA MET A 13 4.80 5.73 5.03
C MET A 13 3.63 4.87 4.59
N VAL A 14 3.24 5.00 3.32
CA VAL A 14 2.32 4.08 2.66
C VAL A 14 2.94 3.62 1.36
N THR A 15 2.95 2.31 1.13
CA THR A 15 3.61 1.76 -0.05
C THR A 15 3.08 0.39 -0.44
N SER A 16 3.22 0.09 -1.73
CA SER A 16 3.03 -1.23 -2.33
C SER A 16 4.33 -1.57 -3.09
N PRO A 17 5.28 -2.27 -2.47
CA PRO A 17 6.55 -2.61 -3.13
C PRO A 17 6.31 -3.56 -4.29
N PRO A 18 7.28 -3.72 -5.22
CA PRO A 18 7.23 -4.80 -6.19
C PRO A 18 7.14 -6.15 -5.46
N TYR A 19 6.34 -7.09 -5.99
CA TYR A 19 6.00 -8.32 -5.26
C TYR A 19 6.89 -9.52 -5.61
N ASN A 20 7.88 -9.34 -6.48
CA ASN A 20 8.76 -10.41 -6.96
C ASN A 20 7.99 -11.56 -7.65
N ILE A 21 7.05 -11.22 -8.53
CA ILE A 21 6.17 -12.15 -9.24
C ILE A 21 6.34 -12.12 -10.76
N ASP A 22 7.48 -11.61 -11.24
CA ASP A 22 7.84 -11.53 -12.66
C ASP A 22 6.96 -10.55 -13.48
N ILE A 23 6.50 -9.45 -12.84
CA ILE A 23 5.82 -8.39 -13.58
C ILE A 23 6.83 -7.62 -14.41
N SER A 24 6.53 -7.43 -15.69
CA SER A 24 7.34 -6.58 -16.56
C SER A 24 7.01 -5.11 -16.36
N TYR A 25 7.82 -4.42 -15.59
CA TYR A 25 7.79 -2.95 -15.48
C TYR A 25 8.46 -2.32 -16.71
N GLY A 26 8.01 -1.14 -17.12
CA GLY A 26 8.54 -0.45 -18.30
C GLY A 26 7.97 -0.95 -19.64
N ASN A 27 6.92 -1.75 -19.64
CA ASN A 27 6.17 -2.10 -20.85
C ASN A 27 4.87 -1.28 -20.91
N LYS A 28 4.70 -0.52 -22.00
CA LYS A 28 3.45 0.20 -22.26
C LYS A 28 2.39 -0.75 -22.78
N TRP A 29 1.17 -0.67 -22.24
CA TRP A 29 0.01 -1.33 -22.81
C TRP A 29 -0.49 -0.54 -24.02
N LYS A 30 -0.24 -1.03 -25.23
CA LYS A 30 -0.88 -0.52 -26.44
C LYS A 30 -1.83 -1.57 -27.00
N ASN A 31 -3.12 -1.25 -27.10
CA ASN A 31 -4.14 -2.11 -27.72
C ASN A 31 -4.15 -3.55 -27.21
N ARG A 32 -4.11 -3.75 -25.87
CA ARG A 32 -4.03 -5.06 -25.20
C ARG A 32 -2.76 -5.88 -25.48
N ARG A 33 -1.71 -5.30 -26.07
CA ARG A 33 -0.41 -5.93 -26.27
C ARG A 33 0.65 -5.22 -25.47
N ILE A 34 1.56 -5.98 -24.84
CA ILE A 34 2.72 -5.44 -24.14
C ILE A 34 3.72 -4.95 -25.19
N VAL A 35 4.05 -3.66 -25.18
CA VAL A 35 5.08 -3.06 -26.05
C VAL A 35 6.29 -2.72 -25.19
N SER A 36 7.45 -3.25 -25.56
CA SER A 36 8.71 -2.99 -24.84
C SER A 36 9.11 -1.51 -24.92
N SER A 37 9.35 -0.86 -23.78
CA SER A 37 10.01 0.44 -23.72
C SER A 37 11.54 0.26 -23.69
N LYS A 38 12.27 1.18 -24.32
CA LYS A 38 13.75 1.23 -24.24
C LYS A 38 14.17 1.96 -22.96
N GLY A 39 14.26 1.25 -21.83
CA GLY A 39 14.73 1.80 -20.55
C GLY A 39 15.34 0.73 -19.66
N LYS A 40 16.04 1.11 -18.59
CA LYS A 40 16.46 0.17 -17.55
C LYS A 40 15.22 -0.39 -16.87
N LYS A 41 15.00 -1.70 -17.00
CA LYS A 41 13.81 -2.36 -16.44
C LYS A 41 14.15 -2.84 -15.04
N TYR A 42 13.26 -2.59 -14.09
CA TYR A 42 13.30 -3.30 -12.81
C TYR A 42 13.03 -4.79 -13.07
N ALA A 43 13.93 -5.64 -12.63
CA ALA A 43 13.74 -7.09 -12.71
C ALA A 43 12.90 -7.54 -11.51
N ASP A 44 11.59 -7.72 -11.72
CA ASP A 44 10.65 -8.24 -10.69
C ASP A 44 10.77 -9.77 -10.54
N LYS A 45 11.98 -10.29 -10.73
CA LYS A 45 12.32 -11.69 -10.51
C LYS A 45 13.73 -11.76 -9.94
N GLN A 46 13.80 -11.65 -8.64
CA GLN A 46 15.04 -11.74 -7.88
C GLN A 46 15.05 -13.03 -7.05
N SER A 47 16.23 -13.45 -6.58
CA SER A 47 16.29 -14.47 -5.54
C SER A 47 15.52 -13.98 -4.31
N GLU A 48 14.91 -14.91 -3.57
CA GLU A 48 14.18 -14.57 -2.34
C GLU A 48 15.05 -13.80 -1.34
N ALA A 49 16.31 -14.18 -1.24
CA ALA A 49 17.29 -13.55 -0.37
C ALA A 49 17.57 -12.09 -0.77
N ASP A 50 17.77 -11.83 -2.06
CA ASP A 50 18.03 -10.47 -2.55
C ASP A 50 16.80 -9.57 -2.44
N TYR A 51 15.62 -10.10 -2.74
CA TYR A 51 14.36 -9.41 -2.59
C TYR A 51 14.11 -8.98 -1.13
N ARG A 52 14.25 -9.92 -0.18
CA ARG A 52 14.12 -9.62 1.25
C ARG A 52 15.18 -8.63 1.73
N LYS A 53 16.43 -8.78 1.27
CA LYS A 53 17.51 -7.85 1.59
C LYS A 53 17.24 -6.44 1.08
N MET A 54 16.69 -6.30 -0.13
CA MET A 54 16.28 -5.02 -0.71
C MET A 54 15.20 -4.37 0.17
N LEU A 55 14.11 -5.08 0.45
CA LEU A 55 13.02 -4.56 1.28
C LEU A 55 13.49 -4.22 2.69
N GLY A 56 14.34 -5.06 3.29
CA GLY A 56 14.91 -4.81 4.62
C GLY A 56 15.70 -3.51 4.69
N LYS A 57 16.47 -3.16 3.64
CA LYS A 57 17.18 -1.88 3.55
C LYS A 57 16.21 -0.70 3.48
N VAL A 58 15.16 -0.81 2.65
CA VAL A 58 14.14 0.24 2.53
C VAL A 58 13.40 0.44 3.85
N ILE A 59 12.98 -0.65 4.50
CA ILE A 59 12.29 -0.61 5.81
C ILE A 59 13.20 0.03 6.88
N LYS A 60 14.49 -0.32 6.92
CA LYS A 60 15.45 0.27 7.86
C LYS A 60 15.53 1.79 7.69
N GLU A 61 15.67 2.27 6.46
CA GLU A 61 15.72 3.71 6.17
C GLU A 61 14.38 4.40 6.46
N THR A 62 13.26 3.76 6.13
CA THR A 62 11.93 4.26 6.50
C THR A 62 11.82 4.48 8.01
N LYS A 63 12.26 3.53 8.82
CA LYS A 63 12.25 3.67 10.28
C LYS A 63 13.11 4.82 10.79
N ARG A 64 14.26 5.08 10.14
CA ARG A 64 15.13 6.22 10.48
C ARG A 64 14.42 7.54 10.27
N VAL A 65 13.79 7.71 9.10
CA VAL A 65 13.13 8.97 8.73
C VAL A 65 11.76 9.15 9.39
N LEU A 66 11.15 8.08 9.89
CA LEU A 66 9.83 8.11 10.51
C LEU A 66 9.88 8.81 11.87
N LYS A 67 8.94 9.73 12.15
CA LYS A 67 8.73 10.36 13.46
C LYS A 67 8.54 9.32 14.55
N ASP A 68 8.74 9.70 15.82
CA ASP A 68 8.56 8.77 16.94
C ASP A 68 7.11 8.33 17.16
N ASP A 69 6.13 9.09 16.67
CA ASP A 69 4.71 8.79 16.59
C ASP A 69 4.26 8.36 15.19
N GLY A 70 5.21 8.16 14.28
CA GLY A 70 4.96 7.86 12.87
C GLY A 70 4.47 6.43 12.61
N GLN A 71 3.92 6.24 11.42
CA GLN A 71 3.21 5.02 11.00
C GLN A 71 3.73 4.46 9.70
N ILE A 72 3.60 3.14 9.54
CA ILE A 72 3.87 2.40 8.32
C ILE A 72 2.63 1.63 7.91
N TRP A 73 2.17 1.84 6.68
CA TRP A 73 1.12 1.09 6.01
C TRP A 73 1.73 0.37 4.81
N PHE A 74 1.90 -0.93 4.94
CA PHE A 74 2.66 -1.74 4.01
C PHE A 74 1.73 -2.72 3.28
N ASN A 75 1.44 -2.44 2.00
CA ASN A 75 0.62 -3.30 1.16
C ASN A 75 1.45 -4.41 0.52
N ILE A 76 1.00 -5.64 0.64
CA ILE A 76 1.67 -6.80 0.05
C ILE A 76 0.69 -7.97 -0.09
N LYS A 77 0.92 -8.83 -1.09
CA LYS A 77 0.07 -9.99 -1.34
C LYS A 77 0.79 -11.33 -1.15
N ASN A 78 -0.01 -12.39 -1.10
CA ASN A 78 0.50 -13.75 -1.22
C ASN A 78 1.17 -13.93 -2.58
N ARG A 79 2.28 -14.64 -2.59
CA ARG A 79 2.88 -15.21 -3.80
C ARG A 79 2.52 -16.69 -3.90
N TYR A 80 2.68 -17.24 -5.06
CA TYR A 80 2.39 -18.64 -5.33
C TYR A 80 3.53 -19.24 -6.15
N GLU A 81 4.05 -20.36 -5.65
CA GLU A 81 5.05 -21.15 -6.35
C GLU A 81 4.49 -22.57 -6.51
N ASN A 82 4.39 -23.05 -7.75
CA ASN A 82 3.80 -24.37 -8.06
C ASN A 82 2.44 -24.62 -7.38
N CYS A 83 1.56 -23.61 -7.38
CA CYS A 83 0.26 -23.58 -6.71
C CYS A 83 0.33 -23.62 -5.16
N VAL A 84 1.51 -23.61 -4.56
CA VAL A 84 1.68 -23.51 -3.10
C VAL A 84 1.77 -22.03 -2.71
N ILE A 85 0.96 -21.65 -1.71
CA ILE A 85 0.93 -20.29 -1.20
C ILE A 85 2.22 -19.95 -0.43
N GLN A 86 2.74 -18.76 -0.68
CA GLN A 86 3.86 -18.14 0.05
C GLN A 86 3.35 -16.87 0.73
N PRO A 87 2.88 -16.97 1.98
CA PRO A 87 2.37 -15.80 2.69
C PRO A 87 3.49 -14.79 2.98
N PRO A 88 3.17 -13.49 3.02
CA PRO A 88 4.19 -12.45 3.20
C PRO A 88 4.57 -12.21 4.67
N PHE A 89 4.20 -13.09 5.60
CA PHE A 89 4.41 -12.88 7.04
C PHE A 89 5.88 -12.82 7.48
N TRP A 90 6.81 -13.26 6.63
CA TRP A 90 8.24 -13.06 6.84
C TRP A 90 8.61 -11.57 7.00
N ILE A 91 7.79 -10.64 6.49
CA ILE A 91 8.01 -9.19 6.64
C ILE A 91 8.03 -8.75 8.11
N MET A 92 7.35 -9.47 9.00
CA MET A 92 7.31 -9.20 10.44
C MET A 92 8.69 -9.17 11.08
N GLU A 93 9.64 -9.94 10.53
CA GLU A 93 11.04 -9.95 11.00
C GLU A 93 11.70 -8.57 10.95
N TYR A 94 11.30 -7.76 9.97
CA TYR A 94 11.82 -6.40 9.80
C TYR A 94 11.11 -5.36 10.67
N PHE A 95 10.00 -5.73 11.34
CA PHE A 95 9.19 -4.83 12.15
C PHE A 95 9.12 -5.22 13.64
N LYS A 96 10.07 -6.05 14.14
CA LYS A 96 10.11 -6.52 15.54
C LYS A 96 10.19 -5.38 16.57
N ASP A 97 10.72 -4.23 16.18
CA ASP A 97 10.87 -3.02 16.97
C ASP A 97 9.72 -2.02 16.81
N MET A 98 8.64 -2.43 16.13
CA MET A 98 7.41 -1.65 15.94
C MET A 98 6.19 -2.40 16.45
N TYR A 99 5.08 -1.71 16.56
CA TYR A 99 3.82 -2.26 17.07
C TYR A 99 2.87 -2.51 15.88
N LEU A 100 2.56 -3.78 15.60
CA LEU A 100 1.52 -4.15 14.65
C LEU A 100 0.16 -3.83 15.26
N LYS A 101 -0.58 -2.89 14.65
CA LYS A 101 -1.91 -2.46 15.11
C LYS A 101 -3.04 -3.22 14.46
N ASN A 102 -2.96 -3.40 13.12
CA ASN A 102 -3.91 -4.18 12.35
C ASN A 102 -3.23 -4.89 11.19
N ILE A 103 -3.85 -5.98 10.76
CA ILE A 103 -3.68 -6.57 9.44
C ILE A 103 -4.99 -6.29 8.70
N VAL A 104 -4.99 -5.27 7.87
CA VAL A 104 -6.17 -4.94 7.06
C VAL A 104 -6.17 -5.81 5.82
N ILE A 105 -7.33 -6.35 5.50
CA ILE A 105 -7.58 -7.13 4.27
C ILE A 105 -8.20 -6.21 3.23
N TRP A 106 -7.42 -5.82 2.24
CA TRP A 106 -7.96 -5.16 1.06
C TRP A 106 -8.56 -6.19 0.12
N ASN A 107 -9.89 -6.27 0.09
CA ASN A 107 -10.66 -7.22 -0.71
C ASN A 107 -11.19 -6.57 -1.99
N PHE A 108 -11.16 -7.33 -3.10
CA PHE A 108 -11.65 -6.90 -4.41
C PHE A 108 -12.35 -8.07 -5.14
N ASP A 109 -13.31 -7.74 -6.02
CA ASP A 109 -14.24 -8.73 -6.56
C ASP A 109 -13.71 -9.51 -7.78
N TRP A 110 -12.69 -9.00 -8.49
CA TRP A 110 -12.23 -9.63 -9.74
C TRP A 110 -10.70 -9.83 -9.81
N GLY A 111 -10.26 -10.64 -10.77
CA GLY A 111 -8.86 -11.05 -10.96
C GLY A 111 -8.76 -12.36 -11.71
N GLY A 112 -7.56 -12.90 -11.89
CA GLY A 112 -7.32 -14.14 -12.62
C GLY A 112 -8.07 -15.36 -12.06
N ALA A 113 -8.40 -16.32 -12.92
CA ALA A 113 -8.97 -17.61 -12.54
C ALA A 113 -7.88 -18.66 -12.26
N THR A 114 -8.18 -19.63 -11.42
CA THR A 114 -7.31 -20.77 -11.12
C THR A 114 -8.12 -22.07 -11.09
N GLN A 115 -7.47 -23.20 -11.43
CA GLN A 115 -8.13 -24.50 -11.48
C GLN A 115 -7.84 -25.40 -10.27
N LYS A 116 -6.71 -25.16 -9.57
CA LYS A 116 -6.22 -26.07 -8.52
C LYS A 116 -6.25 -25.46 -7.11
N ARG A 117 -6.78 -24.25 -6.96
CA ARG A 117 -6.95 -23.55 -5.68
C ARG A 117 -8.00 -22.46 -5.80
N PHE A 118 -8.44 -21.88 -4.68
CA PHE A 118 -9.28 -20.69 -4.71
C PHE A 118 -8.48 -19.47 -5.20
N CYS A 119 -9.16 -18.61 -5.98
CA CYS A 119 -8.56 -17.36 -6.45
C CYS A 119 -8.37 -16.39 -5.28
N SER A 120 -7.18 -15.84 -5.14
CA SER A 120 -6.95 -14.76 -4.18
C SER A 120 -7.67 -13.49 -4.64
N ARG A 121 -8.47 -12.94 -3.76
CA ARG A 121 -9.25 -11.70 -3.97
C ARG A 121 -8.95 -10.68 -2.89
N TYR A 122 -7.73 -10.70 -2.37
CA TYR A 122 -7.30 -9.78 -1.33
C TYR A 122 -5.79 -9.58 -1.36
N GLU A 123 -5.38 -8.47 -0.77
CA GLU A 123 -4.01 -8.18 -0.38
C GLU A 123 -4.00 -7.80 1.10
N TYR A 124 -2.86 -7.91 1.74
CA TYR A 124 -2.65 -7.47 3.12
C TYR A 124 -2.16 -6.03 3.13
N VAL A 125 -2.69 -5.23 4.04
CA VAL A 125 -2.14 -3.92 4.39
C VAL A 125 -1.77 -3.98 5.87
N PHE A 126 -0.49 -4.13 6.14
CA PHE A 126 0.02 -4.17 7.51
C PHE A 126 0.13 -2.76 8.06
N PHE A 127 -0.51 -2.51 9.19
CA PHE A 127 -0.46 -1.24 9.90
C PHE A 127 0.44 -1.33 11.11
N PHE A 128 1.59 -0.68 11.05
CA PHE A 128 2.56 -0.57 12.14
C PHE A 128 2.68 0.85 12.65
N THR A 129 2.92 0.99 13.96
CA THR A 129 3.26 2.26 14.59
C THR A 129 4.61 2.16 15.29
N LYS A 130 5.36 3.27 15.30
CA LYS A 130 6.65 3.34 16.01
C LYS A 130 6.45 3.45 17.52
N ASN A 131 5.35 4.04 17.96
CA ASN A 131 4.96 4.14 19.37
C ASN A 131 3.70 3.29 19.64
N LYS A 132 3.65 2.65 20.80
CA LYS A 132 2.52 1.81 21.19
C LYS A 132 1.22 2.59 21.33
N ASP A 133 1.25 3.76 21.94
CA ASP A 133 0.04 4.48 22.35
C ASP A 133 -0.07 5.88 21.72
N LYS A 134 1.06 6.47 21.30
CA LYS A 134 1.10 7.82 20.71
C LYS A 134 1.27 7.72 19.20
N TYR A 135 0.18 7.83 18.47
CA TYR A 135 0.15 7.90 17.01
C TYR A 135 -1.18 8.54 16.55
N THR A 136 -1.19 9.15 15.37
CA THR A 136 -2.40 9.73 14.81
C THR A 136 -3.36 8.63 14.34
N PHE A 137 -4.63 8.70 14.72
CA PHE A 137 -5.66 7.80 14.24
C PHE A 137 -7.03 8.51 14.16
N ASN A 138 -7.27 9.20 13.04
CA ASN A 138 -8.45 10.04 12.79
C ASN A 138 -9.61 9.17 12.28
N LEU A 139 -10.19 8.35 13.14
CA LEU A 139 -11.21 7.37 12.77
C LEU A 139 -12.48 8.03 12.19
N ASP A 140 -12.81 9.22 12.64
CA ASP A 140 -13.99 9.97 12.18
C ASP A 140 -13.88 10.40 10.71
N ASP A 141 -12.68 10.64 10.21
CA ASP A 141 -12.41 11.07 8.82
C ASP A 141 -12.58 9.95 7.79
N VAL A 142 -12.72 8.71 8.26
CA VAL A 142 -12.81 7.50 7.41
C VAL A 142 -14.07 6.68 7.64
N LYS A 143 -15.07 7.24 8.33
CA LYS A 143 -16.36 6.58 8.53
C LYS A 143 -17.03 6.26 7.20
N ILE A 144 -17.72 5.13 7.17
CA ILE A 144 -18.43 4.61 6.00
C ILE A 144 -19.93 4.53 6.25
N PRO A 145 -20.79 4.56 5.20
CA PRO A 145 -22.21 4.38 5.36
C PRO A 145 -22.58 3.04 6.02
N ALA A 146 -23.51 3.06 6.93
CA ALA A 146 -24.10 1.85 7.50
C ALA A 146 -25.15 1.31 6.52
N LEU A 147 -24.85 0.22 5.82
CA LEU A 147 -25.69 -0.37 4.76
C LEU A 147 -27.11 -0.74 5.25
N ASN A 148 -27.24 -1.15 6.52
CA ASN A 148 -28.52 -1.51 7.14
C ASN A 148 -28.80 -0.57 8.30
N TYR A 149 -28.82 0.73 8.01
CA TYR A 149 -29.09 1.73 9.03
C TYR A 149 -30.49 1.56 9.64
N ARG A 150 -30.51 1.44 10.96
CA ARG A 150 -31.73 1.36 11.76
C ARG A 150 -31.78 2.53 12.72
N PRO A 151 -32.61 3.56 12.42
CA PRO A 151 -32.68 4.77 13.25
C PRO A 151 -33.14 4.50 14.68
N ASP A 152 -33.86 3.40 14.90
CA ASP A 152 -34.30 2.90 16.21
C ASP A 152 -33.13 2.39 17.07
N ARG A 153 -31.99 2.05 16.47
CA ARG A 153 -30.83 1.45 17.16
C ARG A 153 -29.56 2.27 17.08
N TYR A 154 -29.39 3.09 16.03
CA TYR A 154 -28.14 3.78 15.75
C TYR A 154 -28.37 5.29 15.61
N LYS A 155 -27.57 6.07 16.33
CA LYS A 155 -27.61 7.54 16.30
C LYS A 155 -27.03 8.14 15.00
N SER A 156 -26.27 7.37 14.23
CA SER A 156 -25.58 7.84 13.03
C SER A 156 -25.80 6.91 11.86
N GLN A 157 -25.94 7.47 10.66
CA GLN A 157 -25.94 6.74 9.39
C GLN A 157 -24.54 6.29 8.98
N LEU A 158 -23.51 6.76 9.69
CA LEU A 158 -22.11 6.39 9.47
C LEU A 158 -21.64 5.42 10.58
N LYS A 159 -20.79 4.49 10.19
CA LYS A 159 -20.12 3.55 11.10
C LYS A 159 -18.62 3.55 10.86
N ASN A 160 -17.86 3.10 11.84
CA ASN A 160 -16.44 2.86 11.68
C ASN A 160 -16.20 1.75 10.65
N PRO A 161 -15.20 1.89 9.75
CA PRO A 161 -14.78 0.79 8.90
C PRO A 161 -14.20 -0.34 9.76
N THR A 162 -14.32 -1.57 9.28
CA THR A 162 -13.65 -2.74 9.86
C THR A 162 -12.24 -2.89 9.25
N ASP A 163 -11.56 -3.96 9.57
CA ASP A 163 -10.26 -4.32 8.99
C ASP A 163 -10.38 -5.13 7.67
N VAL A 164 -11.59 -5.27 7.13
CA VAL A 164 -11.83 -5.78 5.78
C VAL A 164 -12.37 -4.65 4.91
N TRP A 165 -11.54 -4.19 3.98
CA TRP A 165 -11.87 -3.07 3.10
C TRP A 165 -12.21 -3.59 1.71
N LYS A 166 -13.46 -3.42 1.31
CA LYS A 166 -13.91 -3.74 -0.03
C LYS A 166 -13.70 -2.52 -0.92
N ILE A 167 -12.61 -2.52 -1.69
CA ILE A 167 -12.20 -1.46 -2.61
C ILE A 167 -11.84 -2.10 -3.94
N SER A 168 -12.43 -1.61 -5.03
CA SER A 168 -12.20 -2.17 -6.36
C SER A 168 -10.77 -1.93 -6.85
N LEU A 169 -10.24 -2.87 -7.64
CA LEU A 169 -8.99 -2.67 -8.36
C LEU A 169 -9.15 -1.59 -9.43
N VAL A 170 -8.06 -0.89 -9.74
CA VAL A 170 -8.03 0.05 -10.87
C VAL A 170 -8.18 -0.72 -12.17
N SER A 171 -9.35 -0.62 -12.78
CA SER A 171 -9.66 -1.26 -14.05
C SER A 171 -9.10 -0.49 -15.25
N GLY A 172 -9.11 -1.11 -16.43
CA GLY A 172 -8.67 -0.45 -17.67
C GLY A 172 -9.45 0.81 -18.05
N ASN A 173 -10.70 0.94 -17.56
CA ASN A 173 -11.59 2.08 -17.82
C ASN A 173 -11.70 3.03 -16.63
N SER A 174 -10.93 2.82 -15.56
CA SER A 174 -10.94 3.72 -14.41
C SER A 174 -10.35 5.09 -14.79
N PRO A 175 -10.95 6.21 -14.36
CA PRO A 175 -10.42 7.55 -14.63
C PRO A 175 -9.05 7.80 -13.97
N GLU A 176 -8.72 7.07 -12.91
CA GLU A 176 -7.42 7.15 -12.23
C GLU A 176 -6.35 6.25 -12.89
N ARG A 177 -6.72 5.49 -13.94
CA ARG A 177 -5.80 4.55 -14.59
C ARG A 177 -4.64 5.27 -15.28
N THR A 178 -3.42 4.85 -14.94
CA THR A 178 -2.17 5.28 -15.59
C THR A 178 -1.58 4.17 -16.46
N GLU A 179 -0.45 4.41 -17.10
CA GLU A 179 0.31 3.41 -17.86
C GLU A 179 1.03 2.39 -16.96
N HIS A 180 1.14 2.66 -15.64
CA HIS A 180 1.83 1.77 -14.71
C HIS A 180 1.11 0.42 -14.58
N PRO A 181 1.81 -0.72 -14.68
CA PRO A 181 1.17 -2.04 -14.75
C PRO A 181 0.51 -2.47 -13.43
N SER A 182 0.99 -1.98 -12.29
CA SER A 182 0.54 -2.35 -10.96
C SER A 182 0.22 -1.10 -10.15
N GLN A 183 -1.02 -0.63 -10.28
CA GLN A 183 -1.51 0.56 -9.59
C GLN A 183 -2.52 0.15 -8.52
N TYR A 184 -2.34 0.62 -7.29
CA TYR A 184 -3.36 0.52 -6.26
C TYR A 184 -4.31 1.72 -6.28
N PRO A 185 -5.58 1.55 -5.85
CA PRO A 185 -6.60 2.57 -6.03
C PRO A 185 -6.38 3.77 -5.10
N GLU A 186 -6.77 4.95 -5.58
CA GLU A 186 -6.73 6.19 -4.80
C GLU A 186 -7.54 6.08 -3.52
N GLU A 187 -8.71 5.41 -3.53
CA GLU A 187 -9.56 5.20 -2.35
C GLU A 187 -8.81 4.50 -1.20
N LEU A 188 -7.97 3.51 -1.53
CA LEU A 188 -7.17 2.80 -0.53
C LEU A 188 -6.19 3.75 0.16
N VAL A 189 -5.45 4.52 -0.64
CA VAL A 189 -4.44 5.46 -0.16
C VAL A 189 -5.07 6.64 0.57
N GLU A 190 -6.19 7.13 0.07
CA GLU A 190 -6.95 8.22 0.70
C GLU A 190 -7.38 7.85 2.12
N ARG A 191 -7.93 6.66 2.29
CA ARG A 191 -8.32 6.16 3.62
C ARG A 191 -7.15 6.09 4.58
N ILE A 192 -6.01 5.58 4.11
CA ILE A 192 -4.78 5.49 4.91
C ILE A 192 -4.24 6.87 5.28
N ILE A 193 -4.14 7.79 4.34
CA ILE A 193 -3.62 9.14 4.59
C ILE A 193 -4.54 9.90 5.54
N LYS A 194 -5.86 9.86 5.34
CA LYS A 194 -6.82 10.53 6.23
C LYS A 194 -6.73 10.01 7.66
N VAL A 195 -6.73 8.70 7.84
CA VAL A 195 -6.70 8.13 9.20
C VAL A 195 -5.38 8.37 9.92
N GLY A 196 -4.26 8.39 9.18
CA GLY A 196 -2.92 8.38 9.77
C GLY A 196 -2.18 9.72 9.77
N THR A 197 -2.76 10.82 9.27
CA THR A 197 -2.06 12.10 9.17
C THR A 197 -2.97 13.29 9.38
N HIS A 198 -2.35 14.46 9.65
CA HIS A 198 -2.97 15.78 9.59
C HIS A 198 -2.51 16.55 8.34
N GLU A 199 -3.22 17.64 7.99
CA GLU A 199 -2.77 18.53 6.90
C GLU A 199 -1.37 19.07 7.19
N GLY A 200 -0.56 19.20 6.14
CA GLY A 200 0.85 19.60 6.23
C GLY A 200 1.82 18.48 6.63
N ASP A 201 1.35 17.32 7.07
CA ASP A 201 2.21 16.18 7.38
C ASP A 201 2.94 15.65 6.14
N LEU A 202 4.10 15.02 6.36
CA LEU A 202 4.91 14.42 5.29
C LEU A 202 4.61 12.94 5.14
N VAL A 203 4.16 12.56 3.94
CA VAL A 203 3.90 11.19 3.52
C VAL A 203 5.04 10.69 2.64
N LEU A 204 5.53 9.48 2.92
CA LEU A 204 6.58 8.82 2.15
C LEU A 204 6.02 7.61 1.39
N ASP A 205 6.41 7.47 0.12
CA ASP A 205 6.25 6.24 -0.65
C ASP A 205 7.58 5.86 -1.31
N PRO A 206 8.31 4.88 -0.78
CA PRO A 206 9.60 4.46 -1.34
C PRO A 206 9.50 3.67 -2.65
N PHE A 207 8.28 3.33 -3.10
CA PHE A 207 8.01 2.64 -4.36
C PHE A 207 6.81 3.32 -5.05
N MET A 208 6.99 4.58 -5.46
CA MET A 208 5.93 5.51 -5.88
C MET A 208 5.12 4.99 -7.08
N GLY A 209 5.72 4.23 -7.99
CA GLY A 209 5.06 3.66 -9.16
C GLY A 209 4.30 4.69 -9.98
N SER A 210 2.97 4.53 -10.07
CA SER A 210 2.08 5.43 -10.80
C SER A 210 1.93 6.84 -10.21
N GLY A 211 2.45 7.08 -9.01
CA GLY A 211 2.28 8.35 -8.30
C GLY A 211 0.97 8.50 -7.54
N THR A 212 0.20 7.44 -7.33
CA THR A 212 -1.09 7.48 -6.62
C THR A 212 -0.95 8.14 -5.25
N THR A 213 0.09 7.77 -4.48
CA THR A 213 0.35 8.37 -3.16
C THR A 213 0.57 9.88 -3.26
N ALA A 214 1.32 10.34 -4.26
CA ALA A 214 1.58 11.77 -4.47
C ALA A 214 0.30 12.55 -4.81
N VAL A 215 -0.52 12.02 -5.72
CA VAL A 215 -1.79 12.64 -6.13
C VAL A 215 -2.73 12.78 -4.94
N VAL A 216 -2.91 11.71 -4.18
CA VAL A 216 -3.80 11.70 -3.02
C VAL A 216 -3.29 12.60 -1.90
N ALA A 217 -1.99 12.54 -1.56
CA ALA A 217 -1.40 13.39 -0.55
C ALA A 217 -1.58 14.87 -0.89
N LYS A 218 -1.29 15.26 -2.14
CA LYS A 218 -1.49 16.64 -2.63
C LYS A 218 -2.95 17.07 -2.53
N ARG A 219 -3.90 16.24 -2.96
CA ARG A 219 -5.33 16.52 -2.89
C ARG A 219 -5.82 16.74 -1.46
N LEU A 220 -5.20 16.05 -0.51
CA LEU A 220 -5.53 16.15 0.92
C LEU A 220 -4.68 17.19 1.68
N ASN A 221 -3.96 18.08 1.01
CA ASN A 221 -3.07 19.07 1.62
C ASN A 221 -1.94 18.48 2.48
N ARG A 222 -1.45 17.29 2.14
CA ARG A 222 -0.27 16.67 2.75
C ARG A 222 0.93 16.89 1.85
N ARG A 223 2.11 17.04 2.45
CA ARG A 223 3.38 17.00 1.72
C ARG A 223 3.71 15.54 1.39
N TYR A 224 4.45 15.32 0.33
CA TYR A 224 4.87 13.97 -0.02
C TYR A 224 6.29 13.94 -0.54
N VAL A 225 6.92 12.80 -0.38
CA VAL A 225 8.18 12.42 -1.01
C VAL A 225 8.07 10.98 -1.47
N GLY A 226 8.57 10.68 -2.67
CA GLY A 226 8.51 9.34 -3.21
C GLY A 226 9.69 9.07 -4.12
N TYR A 227 9.93 7.78 -4.32
CA TYR A 227 11.02 7.29 -5.16
C TYR A 227 10.49 6.31 -6.18
N GLU A 228 10.97 6.43 -7.40
CA GLU A 228 10.74 5.49 -8.49
C GLU A 228 12.04 5.31 -9.28
N ILE A 229 12.22 4.15 -9.89
CA ILE A 229 13.45 3.83 -10.61
C ILE A 229 13.39 4.31 -12.06
N GLU A 230 12.18 4.55 -12.60
CA GLU A 230 11.98 5.02 -13.97
C GLU A 230 11.77 6.53 -14.07
#